data_a933db692501f2d0cf969d0bd0a6d753
#
_entry.id   a933db692501f2d0cf969d0bd0a6d753
#
_cell.length_a   1.000
_cell.length_b   1.000
_cell.length_c   1.000
_cell.angle_alpha   90.00
_cell.angle_beta   90.00
_cell.angle_gamma   90.00
#
_symmetry.space_group_name_H-M   'P 1'
#
loop_
_entity.id
_entity.type
_entity.pdbx_description
1 polymer ?
#
loop_
_entity_poly.entity_id
_entity_poly.type
_entity_poly.pdbx_seq_one_letter_code
_entity_poly.pdbx_strand_id
1 'polypeptide(L)'
;LTGEADKQMMESLIAKSAEILVSITVKVMSGKEKTIFRGYILQLHMEEKAEYCQVKVLLADTTYLLDLQKKRKSFQNLEMNYKEIIQETCSQNSFGVKTEVIMNVTDKKISEFILQMDETDWTFVRRMASHFSVPVLTDCVTENPRLMIGFPKQSSWEVDLDRAEYKVYYKDMQRQVWQDNNLLDRGQLLADDFLSLIVESDEYLTVGTAVKYQGKSYRVAAVDGRLHDGMMHMRYYLIKNGILIPKQNNPSCAGMILTGQVKEVRQDKVKVHFIKIDAAYDKGTTKWFPYSTTYSSCDGSGWFVMPSEGDYVRIFFPTSLEKEAFCIGTINTAPPVNTRNKTLRAPGGKELLLTDNSVH
;
A
#
# COMPACT_ATOMS: atom_id res chain seq x y z
N LEU A 1 2.93 -25.27 -10.60
CA LEU A 1 3.73 -26.21 -11.37
C LEU A 1 3.53 -27.63 -10.85
N THR A 2 3.54 -28.59 -11.73
CA THR A 2 3.50 -30.03 -11.41
C THR A 2 4.68 -30.69 -12.12
N GLY A 3 5.41 -31.54 -11.42
CA GLY A 3 6.59 -32.23 -11.95
C GLY A 3 6.88 -33.50 -11.16
N GLU A 4 7.86 -34.24 -11.60
CA GLU A 4 8.38 -35.40 -10.92
C GLU A 4 9.66 -35.03 -10.18
N ALA A 5 9.88 -35.57 -8.98
CA ALA A 5 11.05 -35.30 -8.17
C ALA A 5 11.48 -36.51 -7.36
N ASP A 6 12.77 -36.56 -7.02
CA ASP A 6 13.35 -37.50 -6.07
C ASP A 6 12.92 -37.15 -4.63
N LYS A 7 12.58 -38.15 -3.84
CA LYS A 7 12.16 -38.04 -2.45
C LYS A 7 13.19 -37.33 -1.57
N GLN A 8 14.46 -37.64 -1.73
CA GLN A 8 15.55 -37.06 -0.93
C GLN A 8 15.78 -35.59 -1.24
N MET A 9 15.60 -35.16 -2.51
CA MET A 9 15.61 -33.78 -2.93
C MET A 9 14.45 -33.01 -2.33
N MET A 10 13.27 -33.64 -2.24
CA MET A 10 12.06 -32.99 -1.67
C MET A 10 12.15 -32.77 -0.18
N GLU A 11 12.70 -33.72 0.59
CA GLU A 11 12.91 -33.53 2.03
C GLU A 11 13.85 -32.34 2.32
N SER A 12 14.89 -32.19 1.49
CA SER A 12 15.81 -31.04 1.58
C SER A 12 15.15 -29.72 1.18
N LEU A 13 14.24 -29.73 0.21
CA LEU A 13 13.47 -28.56 -0.22
C LEU A 13 12.48 -28.11 0.89
N ILE A 14 11.80 -29.05 1.56
CA ILE A 14 10.89 -28.73 2.65
C ILE A 14 11.63 -28.05 3.81
N ALA A 15 12.82 -28.56 4.16
CA ALA A 15 13.61 -28.00 5.25
C ALA A 15 14.10 -26.57 5.00
N LYS A 16 14.22 -26.14 3.75
CA LYS A 16 14.76 -24.83 3.34
C LYS A 16 13.80 -23.99 2.50
N SER A 17 12.56 -24.40 2.33
CA SER A 17 11.61 -23.82 1.36
C SER A 17 11.39 -22.30 1.50
N ALA A 18 11.46 -21.78 2.73
CA ALA A 18 11.30 -20.35 2.99
C ALA A 18 12.48 -19.48 2.50
N GLU A 19 13.65 -20.09 2.28
CA GLU A 19 14.89 -19.39 1.89
C GLU A 19 15.23 -19.57 0.40
N ILE A 20 14.52 -20.48 -0.29
CA ILE A 20 14.86 -20.86 -1.68
C ILE A 20 14.10 -19.97 -2.66
N LEU A 21 14.87 -19.19 -3.43
CA LEU A 21 14.37 -18.50 -4.61
C LEU A 21 14.33 -19.47 -5.81
N VAL A 22 13.14 -19.80 -6.27
CA VAL A 22 12.91 -20.70 -7.42
C VAL A 22 12.86 -19.89 -8.70
N SER A 23 13.52 -20.37 -9.74
CA SER A 23 13.44 -19.79 -11.09
C SER A 23 12.77 -20.77 -12.06
N ILE A 24 11.85 -20.25 -12.87
CA ILE A 24 11.26 -21.01 -13.99
C ILE A 24 11.85 -20.46 -15.28
N THR A 25 12.46 -21.35 -16.05
CA THR A 25 13.02 -21.03 -17.35
C THR A 25 12.32 -21.82 -18.45
N VAL A 26 12.17 -21.21 -19.61
CA VAL A 26 11.67 -21.87 -20.83
C VAL A 26 12.71 -21.80 -21.93
N LYS A 27 12.79 -22.85 -22.74
CA LYS A 27 13.59 -22.85 -23.94
C LYS A 27 12.77 -22.23 -25.09
N VAL A 28 13.23 -21.11 -25.61
CA VAL A 28 12.63 -20.50 -26.79
C VAL A 28 13.10 -21.16 -28.09
N MET A 29 12.37 -20.96 -29.19
CA MET A 29 12.69 -21.63 -30.48
C MET A 29 14.14 -21.40 -30.94
N SER A 30 14.81 -20.34 -30.55
CA SER A 30 16.22 -20.07 -30.83
C SER A 30 17.21 -20.97 -30.04
N GLY A 31 16.71 -21.87 -29.17
CA GLY A 31 17.50 -22.71 -28.28
C GLY A 31 18.02 -21.98 -27.03
N LYS A 32 17.78 -20.70 -26.87
CA LYS A 32 18.14 -19.91 -25.68
C LYS A 32 17.17 -20.17 -24.55
N GLU A 33 17.68 -20.18 -23.32
CA GLU A 33 16.85 -20.21 -22.12
C GLU A 33 16.42 -18.80 -21.74
N LYS A 34 15.16 -18.64 -21.36
CA LYS A 34 14.59 -17.39 -20.87
C LYS A 34 13.90 -17.63 -19.55
N THR A 35 14.29 -16.89 -18.50
CA THR A 35 13.59 -16.89 -17.22
C THR A 35 12.25 -16.17 -17.43
N ILE A 36 11.17 -16.82 -17.02
CA ILE A 36 9.80 -16.28 -17.11
C ILE A 36 9.22 -16.00 -15.74
N PHE A 37 9.80 -16.55 -14.67
CA PHE A 37 9.34 -16.32 -13.31
C PHE A 37 10.47 -16.58 -12.31
N ARG A 38 10.50 -15.80 -11.23
CA ARG A 38 11.28 -16.04 -10.02
C ARG A 38 10.42 -15.74 -8.79
N GLY A 39 10.55 -16.58 -7.76
CA GLY A 39 9.77 -16.37 -6.55
C GLY A 39 10.02 -17.42 -5.49
N TYR A 40 9.29 -17.30 -4.41
CA TYR A 40 9.36 -18.16 -3.24
C TYR A 40 8.24 -19.19 -3.24
N ILE A 41 8.51 -20.35 -2.63
CA ILE A 41 7.53 -21.43 -2.47
C ILE A 41 6.52 -21.02 -1.39
N LEU A 42 5.24 -20.90 -1.76
CA LEU A 42 4.15 -20.69 -0.83
C LEU A 42 3.57 -21.99 -0.32
N GLN A 43 3.39 -22.95 -1.23
CA GLN A 43 2.85 -24.27 -0.91
C GLN A 43 3.56 -25.32 -1.74
N LEU A 44 3.79 -26.43 -1.12
CA LEU A 44 4.34 -27.61 -1.74
C LEU A 44 3.45 -28.79 -1.37
N HIS A 45 2.93 -29.47 -2.38
CA HIS A 45 2.14 -30.70 -2.23
C HIS A 45 2.88 -31.81 -2.97
N MET A 46 3.09 -32.94 -2.28
CA MET A 46 3.76 -34.10 -2.80
C MET A 46 2.81 -35.30 -2.70
N GLU A 47 2.70 -36.03 -3.80
CA GLU A 47 1.93 -37.27 -3.89
C GLU A 47 2.87 -38.37 -4.33
N GLU A 48 3.10 -39.38 -3.47
CA GLU A 48 3.95 -40.53 -3.76
C GLU A 48 3.15 -41.54 -4.61
N LYS A 49 3.69 -41.91 -5.77
CA LYS A 49 3.20 -42.96 -6.65
C LYS A 49 4.26 -44.07 -6.74
N ALA A 50 3.86 -45.25 -7.18
CA ALA A 50 4.72 -46.46 -7.11
C ALA A 50 6.13 -46.28 -7.70
N GLU A 51 6.30 -45.44 -8.73
CA GLU A 51 7.57 -45.27 -9.45
C GLU A 51 8.12 -43.83 -9.38
N TYR A 52 7.32 -42.83 -8.96
CA TYR A 52 7.73 -41.42 -8.91
C TYR A 52 6.92 -40.63 -7.91
N CYS A 53 7.46 -39.50 -7.49
CA CYS A 53 6.73 -38.50 -6.72
C CYS A 53 6.18 -37.40 -7.63
N GLN A 54 4.88 -37.18 -7.61
CA GLN A 54 4.28 -36.01 -8.24
C GLN A 54 4.36 -34.84 -7.30
N VAL A 55 4.91 -33.71 -7.76
CA VAL A 55 5.06 -32.50 -6.95
C VAL A 55 4.24 -31.38 -7.56
N LYS A 56 3.42 -30.74 -6.72
CA LYS A 56 2.73 -29.49 -7.06
C LYS A 56 3.29 -28.36 -6.22
N VAL A 57 3.75 -27.30 -6.86
CA VAL A 57 4.32 -26.14 -6.17
C VAL A 57 3.54 -24.90 -6.52
N LEU A 58 3.11 -24.15 -5.50
CA LEU A 58 2.58 -22.81 -5.63
C LEU A 58 3.71 -21.83 -5.31
N LEU A 59 3.98 -20.92 -6.22
CA LEU A 59 5.02 -19.90 -6.10
C LEU A 59 4.39 -18.51 -6.10
N ALA A 60 5.00 -17.59 -5.38
CA ALA A 60 4.75 -16.17 -5.53
C ALA A 60 6.03 -15.43 -5.88
N ASP A 61 5.94 -14.34 -6.64
CA ASP A 61 7.10 -13.54 -6.98
C ASP A 61 7.70 -12.85 -5.73
N THR A 62 8.86 -12.24 -5.88
CA THR A 62 9.60 -11.63 -4.77
C THR A 62 8.84 -10.49 -4.10
N THR A 63 7.86 -9.87 -4.76
CA THR A 63 7.05 -8.79 -4.18
C THR A 63 6.07 -9.28 -3.12
N TYR A 64 5.80 -10.58 -3.05
CA TYR A 64 5.02 -11.19 -1.98
C TYR A 64 5.63 -10.95 -0.59
N LEU A 65 6.94 -10.77 -0.49
CA LEU A 65 7.61 -10.42 0.77
C LEU A 65 7.10 -9.10 1.37
N LEU A 66 6.54 -8.22 0.55
CA LEU A 66 5.95 -6.96 1.00
C LEU A 66 4.52 -7.13 1.58
N ASP A 67 3.91 -8.30 1.39
CA ASP A 67 2.53 -8.57 1.85
C ASP A 67 2.46 -9.46 3.10
N LEU A 68 3.60 -9.80 3.71
CA LEU A 68 3.66 -10.73 4.84
C LEU A 68 3.33 -10.09 6.18
N GLN A 69 3.73 -8.85 6.40
CA GLN A 69 3.63 -8.20 7.71
C GLN A 69 2.82 -6.91 7.65
N LYS A 70 1.81 -6.80 8.51
CA LYS A 70 1.11 -5.54 8.75
C LYS A 70 1.97 -4.63 9.63
N LYS A 71 2.06 -3.37 9.25
CA LYS A 71 2.87 -2.37 9.92
C LYS A 71 2.05 -1.14 10.31
N ARG A 72 2.66 -0.34 11.19
CA ARG A 72 2.16 0.97 11.61
C ARG A 72 3.28 1.97 11.48
N LYS A 73 3.05 3.05 10.76
CA LYS A 73 4.02 4.13 10.57
C LYS A 73 3.32 5.41 10.18
N SER A 74 3.75 6.54 10.72
CA SER A 74 3.25 7.86 10.34
C SER A 74 4.24 8.61 9.44
N PHE A 75 3.72 9.35 8.48
CA PHE A 75 4.47 10.27 7.61
C PHE A 75 3.94 11.67 7.83
N GLN A 76 4.62 12.42 8.70
CA GLN A 76 4.22 13.75 9.17
C GLN A 76 5.02 14.88 8.53
N ASN A 77 6.09 14.56 7.80
CA ASN A 77 6.85 15.50 7.00
C ASN A 77 6.20 15.64 5.61
N LEU A 78 5.40 16.70 5.43
CA LEU A 78 4.64 16.92 4.20
C LEU A 78 5.50 17.35 3.01
N GLU A 79 6.79 17.60 3.24
CA GLU A 79 7.76 17.92 2.19
C GLU A 79 8.34 16.66 1.50
N MET A 80 8.15 15.48 2.10
CA MET A 80 8.57 14.21 1.49
C MET A 80 7.79 13.92 0.21
N ASN A 81 8.46 13.28 -0.74
CA ASN A 81 7.85 12.79 -1.96
C ASN A 81 7.25 11.39 -1.78
N TYR A 82 6.26 11.03 -2.59
CA TYR A 82 5.66 9.69 -2.56
C TYR A 82 6.70 8.58 -2.80
N LYS A 83 7.68 8.80 -3.69
CA LYS A 83 8.77 7.85 -3.91
C LYS A 83 9.56 7.58 -2.64
N GLU A 84 9.92 8.63 -1.89
CA GLU A 84 10.66 8.51 -0.62
C GLU A 84 9.89 7.69 0.39
N ILE A 85 8.58 7.97 0.56
CA ILE A 85 7.70 7.23 1.47
C ILE A 85 7.61 5.75 1.08
N ILE A 86 7.40 5.45 -0.20
CA ILE A 86 7.31 4.08 -0.70
C ILE A 86 8.64 3.35 -0.48
N GLN A 87 9.77 3.98 -0.78
CA GLN A 87 11.09 3.39 -0.58
C GLN A 87 11.38 3.13 0.89
N GLU A 88 11.07 4.09 1.77
CA GLU A 88 11.25 3.96 3.21
C GLU A 88 10.40 2.82 3.79
N THR A 89 9.13 2.72 3.36
CA THR A 89 8.22 1.64 3.77
C THR A 89 8.77 0.28 3.35
N CYS A 90 9.17 0.12 2.09
CA CYS A 90 9.64 -1.15 1.56
C CYS A 90 11.05 -1.55 2.05
N SER A 91 11.85 -0.61 2.57
CA SER A 91 13.22 -0.90 3.04
C SER A 91 13.25 -1.71 4.34
N GLN A 92 12.18 -1.70 5.13
CA GLN A 92 12.08 -2.34 6.44
C GLN A 92 11.35 -3.68 6.36
N ASN A 93 11.75 -4.56 5.42
CA ASN A 93 11.20 -5.91 5.36
C ASN A 93 12.01 -6.91 6.20
N SER A 94 11.34 -7.96 6.68
CA SER A 94 11.93 -8.97 7.57
C SER A 94 13.04 -9.81 6.93
N PHE A 95 13.16 -9.78 5.62
CA PHE A 95 14.15 -10.56 4.85
C PHE A 95 15.40 -9.75 4.48
N GLY A 96 15.46 -8.45 4.80
CA GLY A 96 16.59 -7.59 4.45
C GLY A 96 16.76 -7.38 2.94
N VAL A 97 15.74 -7.66 2.14
CA VAL A 97 15.78 -7.60 0.68
C VAL A 97 15.51 -6.17 0.23
N LYS A 98 16.37 -5.68 -0.67
CA LYS A 98 16.22 -4.32 -1.21
C LYS A 98 15.14 -4.27 -2.28
N THR A 99 14.12 -3.45 -2.07
CA THR A 99 13.05 -3.20 -3.05
C THR A 99 13.44 -2.06 -4.01
N GLU A 100 13.33 -2.31 -5.30
CA GLU A 100 13.50 -1.29 -6.33
C GLU A 100 12.13 -0.63 -6.62
N VAL A 101 12.07 0.71 -6.56
CA VAL A 101 10.85 1.49 -6.83
C VAL A 101 11.06 2.39 -8.03
N ILE A 102 10.30 2.15 -9.09
CA ILE A 102 10.32 2.90 -10.35
C ILE A 102 9.04 3.73 -10.45
N MET A 103 9.18 5.06 -10.49
CA MET A 103 8.05 5.97 -10.72
C MET A 103 7.90 6.22 -12.22
N ASN A 104 6.84 5.71 -12.82
CA ASN A 104 6.46 5.97 -14.21
C ASN A 104 5.51 7.17 -14.33
N VAL A 105 5.22 7.82 -13.22
CA VAL A 105 4.46 9.07 -13.10
C VAL A 105 5.36 10.18 -12.58
N THR A 106 4.94 11.44 -12.77
CA THR A 106 5.64 12.58 -12.16
C THR A 106 5.46 12.51 -10.65
N ASP A 107 6.56 12.36 -9.92
CA ASP A 107 6.54 12.33 -8.46
C ASP A 107 6.13 13.69 -7.89
N LYS A 108 5.54 13.69 -6.71
CA LYS A 108 5.06 14.89 -6.01
C LYS A 108 5.19 14.71 -4.50
N LYS A 109 5.17 15.82 -3.77
CA LYS A 109 5.10 15.84 -2.31
C LYS A 109 3.76 15.27 -1.85
N ILE A 110 3.74 14.67 -0.64
CA ILE A 110 2.51 14.06 -0.10
C ILE A 110 1.43 15.08 0.24
N SER A 111 1.79 16.34 0.55
CA SER A 111 0.88 17.45 0.86
C SER A 111 -0.16 17.20 1.96
N GLU A 112 -0.42 15.97 2.33
CA GLU A 112 -1.35 15.53 3.38
C GLU A 112 -0.65 14.55 4.32
N PHE A 113 -1.05 14.52 5.58
CA PHE A 113 -0.62 13.49 6.54
C PHE A 113 -1.02 12.10 6.04
N ILE A 114 -0.09 11.16 6.09
CA ILE A 114 -0.30 9.76 5.68
C ILE A 114 0.05 8.84 6.85
N LEU A 115 -0.80 7.85 7.08
CA LEU A 115 -0.64 6.86 8.13
C LEU A 115 -0.77 5.44 7.53
N GLN A 116 0.31 4.67 7.53
CA GLN A 116 0.22 3.23 7.38
C GLN A 116 -0.31 2.67 8.70
N MET A 117 -1.50 2.09 8.68
CA MET A 117 -2.17 1.58 9.88
C MET A 117 -2.76 0.21 9.61
N ASP A 118 -2.15 -0.82 10.22
CA ASP A 118 -2.51 -2.22 10.05
C ASP A 118 -2.55 -2.67 8.57
N GLU A 119 -1.74 -2.04 7.74
CA GLU A 119 -1.53 -2.35 6.33
C GLU A 119 -0.20 -3.07 6.13
N THR A 120 -0.16 -4.01 5.19
CA THR A 120 1.10 -4.54 4.65
C THR A 120 1.77 -3.47 3.78
N ASP A 121 3.06 -3.61 3.54
CA ASP A 121 3.77 -2.69 2.64
C ASP A 121 3.18 -2.73 1.23
N TRP A 122 2.77 -3.91 0.75
CA TRP A 122 2.09 -4.08 -0.52
C TRP A 122 0.77 -3.31 -0.60
N THR A 123 -0.09 -3.46 0.42
CA THR A 123 -1.37 -2.75 0.49
C THR A 123 -1.15 -1.24 0.55
N PHE A 124 -0.18 -0.79 1.37
CA PHE A 124 0.17 0.62 1.49
C PHE A 124 0.67 1.21 0.17
N VAL A 125 1.58 0.53 -0.53
CA VAL A 125 2.11 0.99 -1.83
C VAL A 125 1.01 1.10 -2.88
N ARG A 126 0.09 0.14 -2.94
CA ARG A 126 -1.07 0.20 -3.84
C ARG A 126 -1.96 1.41 -3.54
N ARG A 127 -2.17 1.71 -2.26
CA ARG A 127 -2.91 2.90 -1.83
C ARG A 127 -2.19 4.18 -2.23
N MET A 128 -0.87 4.25 -2.05
CA MET A 128 -0.07 5.41 -2.51
C MET A 128 -0.11 5.59 -4.03
N ALA A 129 -0.04 4.50 -4.80
CA ALA A 129 -0.18 4.55 -6.25
C ALA A 129 -1.56 5.05 -6.69
N SER A 130 -2.62 4.72 -5.94
CA SER A 130 -3.97 5.20 -6.21
C SER A 130 -4.11 6.73 -6.10
N HIS A 131 -3.23 7.42 -5.35
CA HIS A 131 -3.19 8.88 -5.28
C HIS A 131 -2.69 9.54 -6.58
N PHE A 132 -2.14 8.73 -7.49
CA PHE A 132 -1.80 9.11 -8.87
C PHE A 132 -2.79 8.51 -9.87
N SER A 133 -3.82 7.83 -9.41
CA SER A 133 -4.80 7.10 -10.23
C SER A 133 -4.19 6.05 -11.15
N VAL A 134 -3.10 5.38 -10.71
CA VAL A 134 -2.36 4.38 -11.49
C VAL A 134 -2.21 3.05 -10.76
N PRO A 135 -2.04 1.92 -11.47
CA PRO A 135 -1.75 0.64 -10.86
C PRO A 135 -0.29 0.55 -10.39
N VAL A 136 -0.04 -0.42 -9.50
CA VAL A 136 1.29 -0.94 -9.22
C VAL A 136 1.50 -2.19 -10.07
N LEU A 137 2.60 -2.23 -10.80
CA LEU A 137 3.03 -3.40 -11.56
C LEU A 137 4.28 -3.98 -10.91
N THR A 138 4.44 -5.29 -11.05
CA THR A 138 5.60 -6.04 -10.54
C THR A 138 6.38 -6.66 -11.67
N ASP A 139 7.66 -6.92 -11.44
CA ASP A 139 8.51 -7.66 -12.35
C ASP A 139 8.81 -9.03 -11.73
N CYS A 140 8.15 -10.07 -12.23
CA CYS A 140 8.22 -11.41 -11.69
C CYS A 140 9.48 -12.20 -12.09
N VAL A 141 10.45 -11.59 -12.77
CA VAL A 141 11.71 -12.25 -13.17
C VAL A 141 12.92 -11.77 -12.37
N THR A 142 12.77 -10.79 -11.50
CA THR A 142 13.84 -10.20 -10.68
C THR A 142 14.08 -10.97 -9.38
N GLU A 143 15.33 -10.98 -8.90
CA GLU A 143 15.71 -11.61 -7.63
C GLU A 143 15.24 -10.79 -6.41
N ASN A 144 15.14 -9.48 -6.59
CA ASN A 144 14.66 -8.56 -5.58
C ASN A 144 13.30 -7.99 -5.99
N PRO A 145 12.43 -7.64 -5.04
CA PRO A 145 11.17 -6.98 -5.35
C PRO A 145 11.38 -5.75 -6.22
N ARG A 146 10.69 -5.66 -7.34
CA ARG A 146 10.69 -4.50 -8.22
C ARG A 146 9.25 -4.03 -8.42
N LEU A 147 8.99 -2.78 -8.02
CA LEU A 147 7.69 -2.12 -8.11
C LEU A 147 7.73 -1.01 -9.15
N MET A 148 6.77 -1.01 -10.04
CA MET A 148 6.57 0.07 -11.02
C MET A 148 5.26 0.78 -10.71
N ILE A 149 5.33 2.06 -10.34
CA ILE A 149 4.16 2.90 -10.06
C ILE A 149 3.69 3.52 -11.38
N GLY A 150 2.58 3.01 -11.88
CA GLY A 150 2.07 3.31 -13.22
C GLY A 150 2.73 2.49 -14.33
N PHE A 151 2.14 2.54 -15.52
CA PHE A 151 2.66 1.84 -16.69
C PHE A 151 3.99 2.44 -17.16
N PRO A 152 4.94 1.61 -17.61
CA PRO A 152 6.15 2.11 -18.24
C PRO A 152 5.83 3.10 -19.36
N LYS A 153 6.68 4.11 -19.52
CA LYS A 153 6.56 5.02 -20.67
C LYS A 153 6.55 4.18 -21.95
N GLN A 154 5.70 4.58 -22.89
CA GLN A 154 5.56 3.88 -24.16
C GLN A 154 6.94 3.75 -24.80
N SER A 155 7.42 2.52 -24.99
CA SER A 155 8.53 2.26 -25.90
C SER A 155 8.06 2.61 -27.29
N SER A 156 8.96 3.00 -28.18
CA SER A 156 8.68 3.23 -29.61
C SER A 156 8.15 1.97 -30.33
N TRP A 157 8.02 0.87 -29.61
CA TRP A 157 7.60 -0.44 -30.06
C TRP A 157 6.28 -0.82 -29.40
N GLU A 158 5.24 -0.95 -30.20
CA GLU A 158 3.99 -1.62 -29.87
C GLU A 158 4.00 -2.99 -30.54
N VAL A 159 3.70 -4.05 -29.79
CA VAL A 159 3.49 -5.38 -30.36
C VAL A 159 2.14 -5.40 -31.05
N ASP A 160 2.10 -5.83 -32.31
CA ASP A 160 0.88 -5.95 -33.08
C ASP A 160 0.27 -7.34 -32.90
N LEU A 161 -0.92 -7.40 -32.34
CA LEU A 161 -1.69 -8.62 -32.10
C LEU A 161 -2.92 -8.75 -33.00
N ASP A 162 -3.01 -8.00 -34.11
CA ASP A 162 -4.21 -7.95 -34.95
C ASP A 162 -4.65 -9.33 -35.52
N ARG A 163 -3.76 -10.30 -35.56
CA ARG A 163 -4.05 -11.68 -36.01
C ARG A 163 -4.45 -12.65 -34.92
N ALA A 164 -4.40 -12.22 -33.66
CA ALA A 164 -4.71 -13.08 -32.52
C ALA A 164 -6.23 -13.18 -32.31
N GLU A 165 -6.70 -14.33 -31.86
CA GLU A 165 -8.08 -14.48 -31.38
C GLU A 165 -8.28 -13.76 -30.07
N TYR A 166 -9.48 -13.20 -29.86
CA TYR A 166 -9.76 -12.45 -28.64
C TYR A 166 -11.12 -12.77 -28.04
N LYS A 167 -11.23 -12.53 -26.72
CA LYS A 167 -12.49 -12.51 -25.97
C LYS A 167 -12.64 -11.14 -25.29
N VAL A 168 -13.85 -10.62 -25.31
CA VAL A 168 -14.17 -9.37 -24.60
C VAL A 168 -14.70 -9.67 -23.21
N TYR A 169 -14.17 -8.97 -22.23
CA TYR A 169 -14.67 -9.00 -20.86
C TYR A 169 -14.99 -7.57 -20.41
N TYR A 170 -16.26 -7.34 -20.03
CA TYR A 170 -16.77 -6.02 -19.68
C TYR A 170 -17.37 -6.00 -18.28
N LYS A 171 -16.95 -5.03 -17.46
CA LYS A 171 -17.36 -4.88 -16.06
C LYS A 171 -18.26 -3.66 -15.86
N ASP A 172 -19.45 -3.65 -16.45
CA ASP A 172 -20.36 -2.51 -16.38
C ASP A 172 -20.79 -2.14 -14.96
N MET A 173 -21.08 -3.13 -14.12
CA MET A 173 -21.43 -2.88 -12.71
C MET A 173 -20.31 -2.18 -11.94
N GLN A 174 -19.04 -2.42 -12.27
CA GLN A 174 -17.91 -1.72 -11.65
C GLN A 174 -17.93 -0.23 -11.98
N ARG A 175 -18.29 0.13 -13.22
CA ARG A 175 -18.47 1.53 -13.65
C ARG A 175 -19.57 2.19 -12.83
N GLN A 176 -20.71 1.53 -12.68
CA GLN A 176 -21.84 2.03 -11.89
C GLN A 176 -21.44 2.25 -10.41
N VAL A 177 -20.74 1.29 -9.80
CA VAL A 177 -20.25 1.43 -8.42
C VAL A 177 -19.35 2.66 -8.27
N TRP A 178 -18.45 2.91 -9.22
CA TRP A 178 -17.57 4.08 -9.13
C TRP A 178 -18.31 5.40 -9.32
N GLN A 179 -19.32 5.42 -10.22
CA GLN A 179 -20.18 6.60 -10.42
C GLN A 179 -21.02 6.92 -9.19
N ASP A 180 -21.68 5.92 -8.62
CA ASP A 180 -22.60 6.10 -7.49
C ASP A 180 -21.86 6.50 -6.19
N ASN A 181 -20.61 6.05 -6.04
CA ASN A 181 -19.79 6.41 -4.89
C ASN A 181 -18.89 7.63 -5.13
N ASN A 182 -19.03 8.34 -6.26
CA ASN A 182 -18.23 9.51 -6.63
C ASN A 182 -16.72 9.28 -6.49
N LEU A 183 -16.25 8.06 -6.78
CA LEU A 183 -14.84 7.70 -6.65
C LEU A 183 -13.95 8.36 -7.70
N LEU A 184 -14.54 8.74 -8.85
CA LEU A 184 -13.92 9.54 -9.91
C LEU A 184 -14.98 10.48 -10.50
N ASP A 185 -14.54 11.58 -11.11
CA ASP A 185 -15.43 12.50 -11.80
C ASP A 185 -16.20 11.77 -12.93
N ARG A 186 -17.52 11.94 -12.94
CA ARG A 186 -18.40 11.25 -13.89
C ARG A 186 -18.01 11.46 -15.36
N GLY A 187 -17.45 12.62 -15.70
CA GLY A 187 -16.97 12.93 -17.05
C GLY A 187 -15.68 12.18 -17.45
N GLN A 188 -14.99 11.57 -16.51
CA GLN A 188 -13.73 10.83 -16.74
C GLN A 188 -13.96 9.33 -16.97
N LEU A 189 -15.15 8.78 -16.64
CA LEU A 189 -15.46 7.36 -16.69
C LEU A 189 -16.13 7.01 -18.03
N LEU A 190 -15.35 6.51 -18.96
CA LEU A 190 -15.84 5.99 -20.23
C LEU A 190 -16.14 4.49 -20.12
N ALA A 191 -17.10 4.01 -20.90
CA ALA A 191 -17.42 2.57 -20.94
C ALA A 191 -16.20 1.71 -21.29
N ASP A 192 -15.38 2.17 -22.22
CA ASP A 192 -14.16 1.51 -22.67
C ASP A 192 -13.11 1.34 -21.55
N ASP A 193 -13.17 2.12 -20.46
CA ASP A 193 -12.22 2.00 -19.34
C ASP A 193 -12.46 0.74 -18.52
N PHE A 194 -13.64 0.12 -18.65
CA PHE A 194 -14.04 -1.12 -17.98
C PHE A 194 -13.99 -2.35 -18.89
N LEU A 195 -13.52 -2.17 -20.12
CA LEU A 195 -13.38 -3.22 -21.09
C LEU A 195 -11.98 -3.81 -21.03
N SER A 196 -11.91 -5.13 -20.90
CA SER A 196 -10.67 -5.89 -21.03
C SER A 196 -10.78 -6.83 -22.21
N LEU A 197 -9.72 -6.91 -23.00
CA LEU A 197 -9.60 -7.91 -24.06
C LEU A 197 -8.76 -9.06 -23.52
N ILE A 198 -9.15 -10.28 -23.81
CA ILE A 198 -8.35 -11.48 -23.55
C ILE A 198 -7.86 -11.98 -24.90
N VAL A 199 -6.55 -11.98 -25.10
CA VAL A 199 -5.90 -12.34 -26.34
C VAL A 199 -4.94 -13.50 -26.09
N GLU A 200 -4.96 -14.52 -26.94
CA GLU A 200 -4.00 -15.62 -26.93
C GLU A 200 -2.96 -15.37 -28.02
N SER A 201 -1.68 -15.54 -27.67
CA SER A 201 -0.57 -15.30 -28.61
C SER A 201 0.66 -16.11 -28.18
N ASP A 202 1.46 -16.48 -29.18
CA ASP A 202 2.75 -17.15 -28.97
C ASP A 202 3.89 -16.16 -28.64
N GLU A 203 3.63 -14.86 -28.79
CA GLU A 203 4.56 -13.80 -28.39
C GLU A 203 4.67 -13.72 -26.86
N TYR A 204 5.87 -13.72 -26.33
CA TYR A 204 6.09 -13.56 -24.88
C TYR A 204 6.10 -12.08 -24.49
N LEU A 205 5.01 -11.62 -23.88
CA LEU A 205 4.83 -10.26 -23.38
C LEU A 205 4.84 -10.24 -21.85
N THR A 206 5.42 -9.20 -21.29
CA THR A 206 5.39 -8.94 -19.83
C THR A 206 4.28 -7.95 -19.47
N VAL A 207 3.86 -7.96 -18.21
CA VAL A 207 2.91 -6.97 -17.68
C VAL A 207 3.45 -5.56 -17.91
N GLY A 208 2.59 -4.64 -18.34
CA GLY A 208 2.93 -3.26 -18.70
C GLY A 208 3.35 -3.05 -20.14
N THR A 209 3.59 -4.12 -20.93
CA THR A 209 3.93 -3.99 -22.36
C THR A 209 2.84 -3.25 -23.12
N ALA A 210 3.25 -2.31 -24.00
CA ALA A 210 2.35 -1.65 -24.93
C ALA A 210 2.00 -2.59 -26.09
N VAL A 211 0.72 -2.68 -26.41
CA VAL A 211 0.17 -3.56 -27.43
C VAL A 211 -0.78 -2.77 -28.32
N LYS A 212 -0.67 -2.99 -29.63
CA LYS A 212 -1.63 -2.52 -30.61
C LYS A 212 -2.54 -3.67 -31.02
N TYR A 213 -3.84 -3.42 -30.98
CA TYR A 213 -4.84 -4.39 -31.39
C TYR A 213 -6.00 -3.66 -32.08
N GLN A 214 -6.31 -4.04 -33.33
CA GLN A 214 -7.33 -3.42 -34.17
C GLN A 214 -7.20 -1.88 -34.21
N GLY A 215 -5.96 -1.38 -34.39
CA GLY A 215 -5.67 0.06 -34.49
C GLY A 215 -5.78 0.83 -33.17
N LYS A 216 -6.09 0.18 -32.03
CA LYS A 216 -6.17 0.79 -30.70
C LYS A 216 -5.00 0.36 -29.83
N SER A 217 -4.55 1.26 -28.96
CA SER A 217 -3.44 1.02 -28.03
C SER A 217 -3.93 0.48 -26.68
N TYR A 218 -3.35 -0.61 -26.25
CA TYR A 218 -3.64 -1.29 -25.00
C TYR A 218 -2.35 -1.50 -24.18
N ARG A 219 -2.52 -1.95 -22.94
CA ARG A 219 -1.47 -2.40 -22.04
C ARG A 219 -1.77 -3.81 -21.55
N VAL A 220 -0.75 -4.62 -21.45
CA VAL A 220 -0.85 -5.92 -20.79
C VAL A 220 -1.03 -5.68 -19.28
N ALA A 221 -2.21 -6.01 -18.75
CA ALA A 221 -2.54 -5.86 -17.34
C ALA A 221 -2.23 -7.12 -16.53
N ALA A 222 -2.41 -8.31 -17.16
CA ALA A 222 -2.10 -9.60 -16.55
C ALA A 222 -1.74 -10.60 -17.64
N VAL A 223 -1.02 -11.65 -17.24
CA VAL A 223 -0.60 -12.74 -18.10
C VAL A 223 -0.93 -14.07 -17.43
N ASP A 224 -1.57 -14.97 -18.15
CA ASP A 224 -1.79 -16.38 -17.77
C ASP A 224 -1.06 -17.27 -18.75
N GLY A 225 -0.06 -18.00 -18.27
CA GLY A 225 0.75 -18.93 -19.08
C GLY A 225 0.51 -20.37 -18.65
N ARG A 226 0.25 -21.25 -19.61
CA ARG A 226 0.04 -22.68 -19.38
C ARG A 226 0.94 -23.51 -20.27
N LEU A 227 1.64 -24.46 -19.67
CA LEU A 227 2.37 -25.47 -20.39
C LEU A 227 1.43 -26.64 -20.71
N HIS A 228 1.21 -26.91 -21.99
CA HIS A 228 0.42 -28.04 -22.47
C HIS A 228 1.15 -28.67 -23.65
N ASP A 229 1.30 -30.00 -23.62
CA ASP A 229 2.01 -30.79 -24.64
C ASP A 229 3.41 -30.25 -25.00
N GLY A 230 4.15 -29.78 -23.99
CA GLY A 230 5.49 -29.20 -24.16
C GLY A 230 5.54 -27.80 -24.75
N MET A 231 4.39 -27.21 -25.07
CA MET A 231 4.29 -25.83 -25.57
C MET A 231 3.68 -24.88 -24.52
N MET A 232 4.19 -23.65 -24.48
CA MET A 232 3.69 -22.60 -23.61
C MET A 232 2.61 -21.82 -24.33
N HIS A 233 1.38 -21.88 -23.82
CA HIS A 233 0.26 -21.10 -24.28
C HIS A 233 0.08 -19.86 -23.40
N MET A 234 0.19 -18.69 -24.00
CA MET A 234 0.12 -17.40 -23.28
C MET A 234 -1.21 -16.71 -23.56
N ARG A 235 -1.86 -16.28 -22.48
CA ARG A 235 -3.10 -15.49 -22.50
C ARG A 235 -2.87 -14.15 -21.86
N TYR A 236 -3.19 -13.09 -22.58
CA TYR A 236 -2.96 -11.71 -22.17
C TYR A 236 -4.27 -11.01 -21.88
N TYR A 237 -4.34 -10.36 -20.73
CA TYR A 237 -5.45 -9.48 -20.37
C TYR A 237 -5.04 -8.06 -20.72
N LEU A 238 -5.64 -7.51 -21.74
CA LEU A 238 -5.34 -6.18 -22.25
C LEU A 238 -6.36 -5.17 -21.74
N ILE A 239 -5.87 -4.05 -21.25
CA ILE A 239 -6.68 -2.91 -20.82
C ILE A 239 -6.31 -1.68 -21.64
N LYS A 240 -7.24 -0.73 -21.74
CA LYS A 240 -7.01 0.52 -22.42
C LYS A 240 -5.82 1.27 -21.78
N ASN A 241 -4.99 1.88 -22.61
CA ASN A 241 -3.94 2.76 -22.14
C ASN A 241 -4.56 3.98 -21.44
N GLY A 242 -4.12 4.27 -20.20
CA GLY A 242 -4.65 5.38 -19.41
C GLY A 242 -5.81 5.04 -18.49
N ILE A 243 -5.98 3.74 -18.12
CA ILE A 243 -6.96 3.35 -17.09
C ILE A 243 -6.72 4.14 -15.79
N LEU A 244 -7.80 4.62 -15.19
CA LEU A 244 -7.79 5.32 -13.93
C LEU A 244 -8.08 4.35 -12.77
N ILE A 245 -7.37 4.52 -11.67
CA ILE A 245 -7.60 3.80 -10.41
C ILE A 245 -8.16 4.83 -9.40
N PRO A 246 -9.33 4.58 -8.79
CA PRO A 246 -9.86 5.46 -7.76
C PRO A 246 -8.90 5.62 -6.58
N LYS A 247 -8.80 6.85 -6.04
CA LYS A 247 -8.03 7.11 -4.81
C LYS A 247 -8.57 6.25 -3.68
N GLN A 248 -7.69 5.53 -3.02
CA GLN A 248 -8.01 4.68 -1.87
C GLN A 248 -7.59 5.38 -0.58
N ASN A 249 -8.43 5.27 0.44
CA ASN A 249 -8.14 5.68 1.80
C ASN A 249 -7.93 4.44 2.68
N ASN A 250 -7.34 4.61 3.86
CA ASN A 250 -7.22 3.50 4.81
C ASN A 250 -8.47 3.40 5.69
N PRO A 251 -9.35 2.40 5.50
CA PRO A 251 -10.57 2.27 6.29
C PRO A 251 -10.29 2.01 7.78
N SER A 252 -9.12 1.46 8.13
CA SER A 252 -8.71 1.21 9.51
C SER A 252 -8.49 2.49 10.32
N CYS A 253 -8.38 3.64 9.67
CA CYS A 253 -8.25 4.93 10.35
C CYS A 253 -9.58 5.43 10.92
N ALA A 254 -10.71 5.10 10.31
CA ALA A 254 -12.01 5.64 10.70
C ALA A 254 -12.40 5.25 12.14
N GLY A 255 -12.69 6.24 12.98
CA GLY A 255 -13.06 6.07 14.40
C GLY A 255 -11.89 5.77 15.34
N MET A 256 -10.66 5.73 14.83
CA MET A 256 -9.48 5.39 15.61
C MET A 256 -9.01 6.55 16.49
N ILE A 257 -8.43 6.21 17.63
CA ILE A 257 -7.74 7.15 18.52
C ILE A 257 -6.30 6.68 18.74
N LEU A 258 -5.34 7.56 18.47
CA LEU A 258 -3.92 7.32 18.74
C LEU A 258 -3.41 8.22 19.86
N THR A 259 -2.49 7.68 20.66
CA THR A 259 -1.77 8.47 21.66
C THR A 259 -0.53 9.10 21.04
N GLY A 260 -0.43 10.43 21.17
CA GLY A 260 0.72 11.21 20.77
C GLY A 260 1.34 11.96 21.95
N GLN A 261 2.65 12.16 21.93
CA GLN A 261 3.34 13.09 22.82
C GLN A 261 3.53 14.42 22.11
N VAL A 262 3.10 15.51 22.73
CA VAL A 262 3.26 16.86 22.20
C VAL A 262 4.73 17.21 22.07
N LYS A 263 5.14 17.70 20.91
CA LYS A 263 6.51 18.15 20.62
C LYS A 263 6.60 19.64 20.41
N GLU A 264 5.57 20.23 19.85
CA GLU A 264 5.46 21.68 19.66
C GLU A 264 4.00 22.11 19.81
N VAL A 265 3.79 23.31 20.32
CA VAL A 265 2.48 23.95 20.46
C VAL A 265 2.51 25.29 19.73
N ARG A 266 1.52 25.55 18.91
CA ARG A 266 1.39 26.83 18.20
C ARG A 266 -0.06 27.20 18.04
N GLN A 267 -0.47 28.31 18.66
CA GLN A 267 -1.87 28.74 18.68
C GLN A 267 -2.79 27.60 19.18
N ASP A 268 -3.75 27.17 18.36
CA ASP A 268 -4.72 26.09 18.62
C ASP A 268 -4.28 24.73 18.02
N LYS A 269 -2.99 24.55 17.73
CA LYS A 269 -2.46 23.36 17.06
C LYS A 269 -1.27 22.76 17.79
N VAL A 270 -1.10 21.46 17.62
CA VAL A 270 0.01 20.69 18.19
C VAL A 270 0.72 19.84 17.14
N LYS A 271 2.05 19.70 17.26
CA LYS A 271 2.79 18.62 16.63
C LYS A 271 2.96 17.48 17.62
N VAL A 272 2.84 16.25 17.16
CA VAL A 272 2.90 15.08 18.04
C VAL A 272 3.85 14.00 17.50
N HIS A 273 4.42 13.25 18.44
CA HIS A 273 5.10 12.00 18.18
C HIS A 273 4.17 10.83 18.57
N PHE A 274 3.83 9.96 17.64
CA PHE A 274 3.03 8.77 17.91
C PHE A 274 3.89 7.65 18.48
N ILE A 275 4.10 7.66 19.80
CA ILE A 275 5.07 6.82 20.52
C ILE A 275 4.90 5.30 20.38
N LYS A 276 3.73 4.82 19.96
CA LYS A 276 3.46 3.39 19.71
C LYS A 276 3.50 3.00 18.23
N ILE A 277 3.83 3.96 17.38
CA ILE A 277 3.83 3.81 15.92
C ILE A 277 5.22 4.11 15.37
N ASP A 278 5.77 5.26 15.72
CA ASP A 278 7.06 5.72 15.23
C ASP A 278 8.15 5.47 16.27
N ALA A 279 9.27 4.87 15.86
CA ALA A 279 10.40 4.59 16.76
C ALA A 279 11.03 5.86 17.32
N ALA A 280 11.01 6.97 16.56
CA ALA A 280 11.52 8.27 16.96
C ALA A 280 10.68 9.40 16.34
N TYR A 281 10.75 10.58 16.98
CA TYR A 281 10.15 11.78 16.41
C TYR A 281 10.96 12.28 15.20
N ASP A 282 10.29 12.43 14.06
CA ASP A 282 10.88 13.06 12.89
C ASP A 282 10.92 14.57 13.07
N LYS A 283 12.15 15.14 13.18
CA LYS A 283 12.37 16.59 13.29
C LYS A 283 11.92 17.36 12.04
N GLY A 284 11.77 16.69 10.90
CA GLY A 284 11.22 17.23 9.66
C GLY A 284 9.69 17.36 9.66
N THR A 285 9.00 16.94 10.74
CA THR A 285 7.54 17.01 10.86
C THR A 285 7.02 18.42 10.62
N THR A 286 6.16 18.57 9.60
CA THR A 286 5.46 19.82 9.27
C THR A 286 3.97 19.78 9.57
N LYS A 287 3.41 18.57 9.86
CA LYS A 287 2.00 18.38 10.19
C LYS A 287 1.66 18.99 11.55
N TRP A 288 0.64 19.84 11.55
CA TRP A 288 -0.01 20.38 12.73
C TRP A 288 -1.42 19.80 12.86
N PHE A 289 -1.75 19.25 14.02
CA PHE A 289 -3.10 18.78 14.35
C PHE A 289 -3.87 19.88 15.07
N PRO A 290 -5.08 20.24 14.61
CA PRO A 290 -5.96 21.14 15.37
C PRO A 290 -6.24 20.55 16.76
N TYR A 291 -6.32 21.38 17.79
CA TYR A 291 -6.67 20.97 19.14
C TYR A 291 -8.13 21.36 19.41
N SER A 292 -8.95 20.37 19.77
CA SER A 292 -10.33 20.59 20.15
C SER A 292 -10.41 20.95 21.64
N THR A 293 -11.06 22.07 21.95
CA THR A 293 -11.33 22.49 23.32
C THR A 293 -12.77 22.14 23.74
N THR A 294 -13.05 22.12 25.04
CA THR A 294 -14.37 21.78 25.59
C THR A 294 -15.45 22.80 25.17
N TYR A 295 -15.07 24.07 25.05
CA TYR A 295 -15.97 25.16 24.67
C TYR A 295 -15.23 26.27 23.91
N SER A 296 -15.74 26.64 22.76
CA SER A 296 -15.23 27.77 21.97
C SER A 296 -16.36 28.37 21.14
N SER A 297 -16.45 29.69 21.10
CA SER A 297 -17.38 30.45 20.27
C SER A 297 -16.64 31.28 19.23
N CYS A 298 -17.35 31.67 18.18
CA CYS A 298 -16.78 32.47 17.07
C CYS A 298 -16.39 33.90 17.48
N ASP A 299 -16.91 34.42 18.60
CA ASP A 299 -16.55 35.70 19.18
C ASP A 299 -15.28 35.67 20.04
N GLY A 300 -14.64 34.50 20.16
CA GLY A 300 -13.45 34.28 20.97
C GLY A 300 -13.71 33.91 22.41
N SER A 301 -14.97 33.84 22.83
CA SER A 301 -15.31 33.35 24.18
C SER A 301 -15.13 31.83 24.25
N GLY A 302 -14.71 31.33 25.42
CA GLY A 302 -14.51 29.89 25.63
C GLY A 302 -13.35 29.58 26.56
N TRP A 303 -12.93 28.33 26.51
CA TRP A 303 -11.81 27.82 27.30
C TRP A 303 -10.59 27.62 26.37
N PHE A 304 -9.57 28.41 26.55
CA PHE A 304 -8.29 28.25 25.87
C PHE A 304 -7.29 27.61 26.82
N VAL A 305 -7.22 26.28 26.77
CA VAL A 305 -6.32 25.47 27.61
C VAL A 305 -5.57 24.51 26.70
N MET A 306 -4.38 24.93 26.28
CA MET A 306 -3.51 24.12 25.41
C MET A 306 -2.63 23.20 26.25
N PRO A 307 -2.29 21.99 25.74
CA PRO A 307 -1.29 21.15 26.38
C PRO A 307 0.09 21.80 26.29
N SER A 308 0.99 21.38 27.17
CA SER A 308 2.41 21.74 27.13
C SER A 308 3.21 20.72 26.32
N GLU A 309 4.41 21.11 25.88
CA GLU A 309 5.37 20.16 25.30
C GLU A 309 5.68 19.07 26.31
N GLY A 310 5.71 17.82 25.82
CA GLY A 310 5.88 16.62 26.64
C GLY A 310 4.59 15.98 27.11
N ASP A 311 3.45 16.69 27.09
CA ASP A 311 2.15 16.12 27.46
C ASP A 311 1.71 15.04 26.47
N TYR A 312 0.90 14.10 26.97
CA TYR A 312 0.28 13.08 26.16
C TYR A 312 -1.13 13.50 25.75
N VAL A 313 -1.41 13.33 24.47
CA VAL A 313 -2.69 13.72 23.86
C VAL A 313 -3.31 12.57 23.08
N ARG A 314 -4.59 12.69 22.76
CA ARG A 314 -5.32 11.76 21.92
C ARG A 314 -5.62 12.41 20.58
N ILE A 315 -5.18 11.77 19.50
CA ILE A 315 -5.48 12.17 18.14
C ILE A 315 -6.59 11.27 17.63
N PHE A 316 -7.71 11.87 17.29
CA PHE A 316 -8.91 11.19 16.79
C PHE A 316 -8.98 11.30 15.27
N PHE A 317 -9.35 10.21 14.62
CA PHE A 317 -9.55 10.09 13.17
C PHE A 317 -11.04 9.90 12.92
N PRO A 318 -11.79 10.94 12.57
CA PRO A 318 -13.25 10.85 12.41
C PRO A 318 -13.67 9.98 11.23
N THR A 319 -12.86 9.94 10.18
CA THR A 319 -13.11 9.20 8.94
C THR A 319 -11.84 8.46 8.48
N SER A 320 -11.91 7.81 7.33
CA SER A 320 -10.75 7.21 6.66
C SER A 320 -9.82 8.24 6.01
N LEU A 321 -10.15 9.54 6.07
CA LEU A 321 -9.32 10.63 5.56
C LEU A 321 -8.37 11.11 6.65
N GLU A 322 -7.11 10.72 6.58
CA GLU A 322 -6.10 11.04 7.60
C GLU A 322 -5.91 12.56 7.82
N LYS A 323 -6.20 13.38 6.80
CA LYS A 323 -6.11 14.83 6.89
C LYS A 323 -7.10 15.46 7.90
N GLU A 324 -8.20 14.76 8.18
CA GLU A 324 -9.26 15.22 9.09
C GLU A 324 -8.95 14.93 10.56
N ALA A 325 -7.84 14.24 10.84
CA ALA A 325 -7.43 13.94 12.20
C ALA A 325 -7.16 15.21 13.03
N PHE A 326 -7.63 15.21 14.27
CA PHE A 326 -7.46 16.31 15.21
C PHE A 326 -7.26 15.80 16.65
N CYS A 327 -6.74 16.65 17.52
CA CYS A 327 -6.51 16.35 18.92
C CYS A 327 -7.78 16.59 19.73
N ILE A 328 -8.23 15.58 20.51
CA ILE A 328 -9.47 15.63 21.31
C ILE A 328 -9.26 15.80 22.82
N GLY A 329 -8.04 15.90 23.29
CA GLY A 329 -7.75 16.11 24.71
C GLY A 329 -6.42 15.54 25.15
N THR A 330 -6.10 15.78 26.43
CA THR A 330 -4.89 15.32 27.08
C THR A 330 -5.13 14.05 27.91
N ILE A 331 -4.06 13.31 28.18
CA ILE A 331 -4.06 12.17 29.07
C ILE A 331 -3.44 12.61 30.39
N ASN A 332 -4.16 12.46 31.49
CA ASN A 332 -3.63 12.78 32.80
C ASN A 332 -2.60 11.74 33.24
N THR A 333 -1.34 12.14 33.35
CA THR A 333 -0.22 11.28 33.77
C THR A 333 0.14 11.47 35.26
N ALA A 334 -0.38 12.52 35.89
CA ALA A 334 -0.14 12.84 37.31
C ALA A 334 -1.47 13.26 37.98
N PRO A 335 -2.39 12.31 38.21
CA PRO A 335 -3.68 12.62 38.82
C PRO A 335 -3.52 13.13 40.25
N PRO A 336 -4.36 14.08 40.72
CA PRO A 336 -4.35 14.51 42.10
C PRO A 336 -4.72 13.36 43.04
N VAL A 337 -4.09 13.33 44.23
CA VAL A 337 -4.28 12.26 45.23
C VAL A 337 -5.74 12.22 45.73
N ASN A 338 -6.38 13.39 45.87
CA ASN A 338 -7.77 13.50 46.29
C ASN A 338 -8.68 13.74 45.09
N THR A 339 -9.43 12.75 44.66
CA THR A 339 -10.35 12.80 43.51
C THR A 339 -11.59 13.65 43.78
N ARG A 340 -11.91 14.05 45.02
CA ARG A 340 -13.01 14.95 45.37
C ARG A 340 -12.66 16.37 44.99
N ASN A 341 -11.40 16.78 45.07
CA ASN A 341 -10.93 18.08 44.67
C ASN A 341 -11.03 18.25 43.15
N LYS A 342 -11.44 19.45 42.71
CA LYS A 342 -11.43 19.86 41.31
C LYS A 342 -10.48 21.03 41.16
N THR A 343 -9.57 20.95 40.19
CA THR A 343 -8.54 21.97 40.03
C THR A 343 -8.42 22.44 38.60
N LEU A 344 -8.23 23.73 38.42
CA LEU A 344 -7.69 24.35 37.21
C LEU A 344 -6.31 24.91 37.59
N ARG A 345 -5.25 24.24 37.15
CA ARG A 345 -3.87 24.57 37.53
C ARG A 345 -3.04 24.91 36.29
N ALA A 346 -2.39 26.07 36.36
CA ALA A 346 -1.47 26.51 35.30
C ALA A 346 -0.01 26.16 35.66
N PRO A 347 0.91 26.03 34.67
CA PRO A 347 2.34 25.96 34.93
C PRO A 347 2.79 27.10 35.84
N GLY A 348 3.72 26.83 36.77
CA GLY A 348 4.14 27.84 37.76
C GLY A 348 3.29 27.89 39.03
N GLY A 349 2.36 26.93 39.20
CA GLY A 349 1.68 26.68 40.49
C GLY A 349 0.46 27.54 40.78
N LYS A 350 0.01 28.39 39.84
CA LYS A 350 -1.27 29.11 39.98
C LYS A 350 -2.41 28.13 39.82
N GLU A 351 -3.36 28.15 40.78
CA GLU A 351 -4.40 27.13 40.85
C GLU A 351 -5.72 27.73 41.33
N LEU A 352 -6.80 27.32 40.69
CA LEU A 352 -8.15 27.42 41.22
C LEU A 352 -8.55 26.06 41.76
N LEU A 353 -8.69 25.96 43.08
CA LEU A 353 -8.99 24.70 43.77
C LEU A 353 -10.41 24.75 44.32
N LEU A 354 -11.23 23.77 43.95
CA LEU A 354 -12.57 23.54 44.51
C LEU A 354 -12.48 22.28 45.40
N THR A 355 -12.81 22.45 46.66
CA THR A 355 -12.93 21.38 47.67
C THR A 355 -14.41 21.22 48.05
N ASP A 356 -14.69 20.21 48.92
CA ASP A 356 -16.07 19.99 49.40
C ASP A 356 -16.66 21.23 50.12
N ASN A 357 -15.82 22.08 50.70
CA ASN A 357 -16.24 23.15 51.59
C ASN A 357 -15.72 24.55 51.20
N SER A 358 -14.87 24.67 50.18
CA SER A 358 -14.21 25.94 49.88
C SER A 358 -13.73 26.05 48.42
N VAL A 359 -13.55 27.31 47.99
CA VAL A 359 -12.90 27.70 46.74
C VAL A 359 -11.60 28.43 47.10
N HIS A 360 -10.47 28.03 46.58
CA HIS A 360 -9.18 28.67 46.81
C HIS A 360 -8.55 29.15 45.50
#